data_116a7bc492356105564b09c63d4cc5a1
#
_entry.id   116a7bc492356105564b09c63d4cc5a1
#
_cell.length_a   1.000
_cell.length_b   1.000
_cell.length_c   1.000
_cell.angle_alpha   90.00
_cell.angle_beta   90.00
_cell.angle_gamma   90.00
#
_symmetry.space_group_name_H-M   'P 1'
#
loop_
_entity.id
_entity.type
_entity.pdbx_description
1 polymer ?
#
loop_
_entity_poly.entity_id
_entity_poly.type
_entity_poly.pdbx_seq_one_letter_code
_entity_poly.pdbx_strand_id
1 'polypeptide(L)'
;ALNGRPLIGAMENALAPRPGGPPLDIGAHFNGKIEAPAIHAGADGDAASLLARWDFAIGTASTRVEDTGPHSLHGQLINLPARAMTGSAWNGEEMCFRHAPEHYGAIHFHDDDIYDFGWQTDFSFTIPDDLSSGAYLARIECNGHEDSIPFFVCPPLGRPRAKLCVLVSTFT
;
A
#
# COMPACT_ATOMS: atom_id res chain seq x y z
N ALA A 1 3.68 -16.08 18.44
CA ALA A 1 2.57 -16.80 17.75
C ALA A 1 1.25 -16.40 18.38
N LEU A 2 0.42 -15.66 17.70
CA LEU A 2 -0.95 -15.41 18.12
C LEU A 2 -1.77 -16.66 17.83
N ASN A 3 -1.88 -17.55 18.81
CA ASN A 3 -2.80 -18.71 18.86
C ASN A 3 -2.80 -19.61 17.60
N GLY A 4 -1.66 -19.78 16.93
CA GLY A 4 -1.54 -20.72 15.83
C GLY A 4 -2.27 -20.34 14.54
N ARG A 5 -2.83 -19.14 14.44
CA ARG A 5 -3.35 -18.59 13.18
C ARG A 5 -2.34 -17.58 12.63
N PRO A 6 -1.84 -17.75 11.39
CA PRO A 6 -1.10 -16.70 10.75
C PRO A 6 -2.01 -15.48 10.62
N LEU A 7 -1.53 -14.34 11.07
CA LEU A 7 -2.10 -13.05 10.72
C LEU A 7 -1.69 -12.77 9.28
N ILE A 8 -2.64 -12.78 8.43
CA ILE A 8 -2.48 -12.84 7.01
C ILE A 8 -2.71 -11.44 6.47
N GLY A 9 -1.91 -10.93 5.56
CA GLY A 9 -2.09 -9.70 4.87
C GLY A 9 -1.45 -9.71 3.52
N ALA A 10 -1.69 -8.78 2.70
CA ALA A 10 -1.26 -8.77 1.32
C ALA A 10 0.27 -8.80 1.12
N MET A 11 0.93 -9.81 1.67
CA MET A 11 2.33 -10.10 1.41
C MET A 11 2.41 -11.54 0.91
N GLU A 12 2.53 -11.72 -0.40
CA GLU A 12 2.84 -13.02 -0.96
C GLU A 12 4.28 -13.38 -0.63
N ASN A 13 4.41 -14.48 0.06
CA ASN A 13 5.70 -15.00 0.43
C ASN A 13 5.76 -16.50 0.18
N ALA A 14 6.70 -16.95 -0.61
CA ALA A 14 6.97 -18.35 -0.78
C ALA A 14 7.75 -18.89 0.43
N LEU A 15 7.06 -19.24 1.48
CA LEU A 15 7.59 -20.07 2.54
C LEU A 15 7.70 -21.50 2.05
N ALA A 16 8.49 -21.76 1.06
CA ALA A 16 8.59 -23.14 0.69
C ALA A 16 10.02 -23.62 0.71
N PRO A 17 10.31 -24.60 1.52
CA PRO A 17 11.07 -25.72 1.00
C PRO A 17 10.19 -26.74 0.28
N ARG A 18 8.92 -26.49 0.04
CA ARG A 18 8.09 -27.38 -0.79
C ARG A 18 7.74 -26.67 -2.09
N PRO A 19 8.34 -27.08 -3.24
CA PRO A 19 7.87 -26.64 -4.54
C PRO A 19 6.35 -26.92 -4.67
N GLY A 20 5.57 -25.89 -4.93
CA GLY A 20 4.12 -26.00 -5.12
C GLY A 20 3.25 -25.89 -3.86
N GLY A 21 3.80 -25.50 -2.70
CA GLY A 21 2.98 -25.12 -1.55
C GLY A 21 2.26 -23.77 -1.77
N PRO A 22 1.13 -23.53 -1.09
CA PRO A 22 0.46 -22.25 -1.16
C PRO A 22 1.37 -21.15 -0.61
N PRO A 23 1.30 -19.91 -1.16
CA PRO A 23 2.00 -18.77 -0.60
C PRO A 23 1.52 -18.50 0.83
N LEU A 24 2.38 -17.92 1.66
CA LEU A 24 2.00 -17.39 2.94
C LEU A 24 1.59 -15.93 2.76
N ASP A 25 0.35 -15.63 3.11
CA ASP A 25 -0.14 -14.25 3.17
C ASP A 25 -0.05 -13.72 4.61
N ILE A 26 0.53 -12.54 4.79
CA ILE A 26 0.57 -11.83 6.07
C ILE A 26 -0.23 -10.53 5.92
N GLY A 27 -1.33 -10.29 6.71
CA GLY A 27 -2.19 -9.08 6.79
C GLY A 27 -3.47 -9.10 5.92
N ALA A 28 -3.78 -10.13 5.05
CA ALA A 28 -5.07 -10.23 4.38
C ALA A 28 -6.19 -10.28 5.43
N HIS A 29 -7.23 -9.47 5.23
CA HIS A 29 -8.32 -9.35 6.22
C HIS A 29 -7.89 -8.80 7.59
N PHE A 30 -6.82 -8.00 7.62
CA PHE A 30 -6.35 -7.35 8.84
C PHE A 30 -6.30 -5.83 8.64
N ASN A 31 -7.00 -5.09 9.50
CA ASN A 31 -6.92 -3.64 9.57
C ASN A 31 -6.02 -3.24 10.74
N GLY A 32 -4.88 -2.64 10.45
CA GLY A 32 -3.94 -2.20 11.46
C GLY A 32 -2.49 -2.24 11.02
N LYS A 33 -1.60 -1.97 11.97
CA LYS A 33 -0.16 -1.96 11.73
C LYS A 33 0.47 -3.29 12.12
N ILE A 34 1.36 -3.79 11.27
CA ILE A 34 2.23 -4.93 11.55
C ILE A 34 3.67 -4.43 11.47
N GLU A 35 4.50 -4.85 12.41
CA GLU A 35 5.92 -4.52 12.49
C GLU A 35 6.74 -5.79 12.66
N ALA A 36 7.84 -5.90 11.94
CA ALA A 36 8.86 -6.95 12.05
C ALA A 36 8.29 -8.38 12.28
N PRO A 37 7.35 -8.87 11.45
CA PRO A 37 6.83 -10.22 11.61
C PRO A 37 7.95 -11.25 11.47
N ALA A 38 7.88 -12.32 12.27
CA ALA A 38 8.86 -13.40 12.23
C ALA A 38 8.16 -14.76 12.33
N ILE A 39 8.78 -15.75 11.71
CA ILE A 39 8.35 -17.15 11.76
C ILE A 39 9.47 -17.97 12.37
N HIS A 40 9.10 -18.81 13.33
CA HIS A 40 9.95 -19.73 14.03
C HIS A 40 9.50 -21.17 13.83
N ALA A 41 10.42 -22.11 13.79
CA ALA A 41 10.13 -23.54 13.68
C ALA A 41 9.52 -24.13 14.97
N GLY A 42 9.65 -23.42 16.12
CA GLY A 42 9.15 -23.81 17.44
C GLY A 42 8.30 -22.72 18.08
N ALA A 43 7.67 -23.04 19.19
CA ALA A 43 6.80 -22.12 19.95
C ALA A 43 7.56 -21.18 20.90
N ASP A 44 8.82 -21.44 21.15
CA ASP A 44 9.71 -20.79 22.10
C ASP A 44 10.33 -19.47 21.61
N GLY A 45 10.22 -19.20 20.31
CA GLY A 45 10.73 -17.96 19.72
C GLY A 45 12.26 -17.83 19.74
N ASP A 46 12.97 -18.95 19.91
CA ASP A 46 14.41 -19.01 20.00
C ASP A 46 15.07 -18.53 18.68
N ALA A 47 16.16 -17.80 18.77
CA ALA A 47 16.90 -17.33 17.60
C ALA A 47 17.37 -18.48 16.69
N ALA A 48 17.68 -19.65 17.28
CA ALA A 48 18.05 -20.85 16.55
C ALA A 48 16.91 -21.48 15.74
N SER A 49 15.67 -21.17 16.08
CA SER A 49 14.45 -21.65 15.39
C SER A 49 13.92 -20.65 14.35
N LEU A 50 14.57 -19.51 14.17
CA LEU A 50 14.12 -18.49 13.22
C LEU A 50 14.17 -19.02 11.79
N LEU A 51 13.04 -18.99 11.11
CA LEU A 51 12.92 -19.33 9.68
C LEU A 51 12.91 -18.09 8.79
N ALA A 52 12.17 -17.07 9.17
CA ALA A 52 12.09 -15.81 8.44
C ALA A 52 11.81 -14.65 9.37
N ARG A 53 12.29 -13.47 9.02
CA ARG A 53 12.00 -12.20 9.69
C ARG A 53 12.03 -11.07 8.68
N TRP A 54 10.94 -10.38 8.52
CA TRP A 54 10.88 -9.27 7.58
C TRP A 54 11.09 -7.94 8.29
N ASP A 55 12.02 -7.15 7.77
CA ASP A 55 12.26 -5.79 8.23
C ASP A 55 11.57 -4.80 7.28
N PHE A 56 10.51 -4.16 7.77
CA PHE A 56 9.71 -3.25 6.98
C PHE A 56 10.30 -1.84 6.89
N ALA A 57 11.35 -1.52 7.67
CA ALA A 57 12.08 -0.27 7.56
C ALA A 57 12.99 -0.23 6.32
N ILE A 58 13.36 -1.42 5.79
CA ILE A 58 14.24 -1.53 4.64
C ILE A 58 13.46 -1.38 3.34
N GLY A 59 13.97 -0.56 2.42
CA GLY A 59 13.45 -0.45 1.06
C GLY A 59 12.02 0.08 0.98
N THR A 60 11.65 1.04 1.81
CA THR A 60 10.28 1.59 1.93
C THR A 60 9.68 2.13 0.63
N ALA A 61 10.50 2.48 -0.36
CA ALA A 61 10.06 2.92 -1.70
C ALA A 61 9.76 1.77 -2.67
N SER A 62 9.91 0.52 -2.22
CA SER A 62 9.73 -0.69 -3.03
C SER A 62 8.52 -1.48 -2.56
N THR A 63 7.94 -2.29 -3.44
CA THR A 63 6.95 -3.30 -3.08
C THR A 63 7.59 -4.59 -2.56
N ARG A 64 8.91 -4.73 -2.65
CA ARG A 64 9.64 -5.84 -2.07
C ARG A 64 9.85 -5.62 -0.58
N VAL A 65 9.75 -6.67 0.20
CA VAL A 65 10.02 -6.70 1.63
C VAL A 65 11.18 -7.63 1.89
N GLU A 66 12.22 -7.13 2.59
CA GLU A 66 13.42 -7.90 2.84
C GLU A 66 13.23 -8.85 4.03
N ASP A 67 13.51 -10.13 3.80
CA ASP A 67 13.74 -11.10 4.86
C ASP A 67 15.17 -10.96 5.35
N THR A 68 15.35 -10.65 6.61
CA THR A 68 16.62 -10.56 7.32
C THR A 68 16.97 -11.86 8.07
N GLY A 69 16.13 -12.89 7.93
CA GLY A 69 16.35 -14.22 8.45
C GLY A 69 17.35 -15.04 7.63
N PRO A 70 17.59 -16.29 8.01
CA PRO A 70 18.67 -17.11 7.44
C PRO A 70 18.38 -17.64 6.03
N HIS A 71 17.14 -17.55 5.52
CA HIS A 71 16.74 -18.23 4.29
C HIS A 71 16.41 -17.30 3.12
N SER A 72 16.53 -15.96 3.30
CA SER A 72 16.25 -14.95 2.26
C SER A 72 14.84 -15.11 1.62
N LEU A 73 13.84 -15.38 2.44
CA LEU A 73 12.45 -15.53 2.04
C LEU A 73 11.79 -14.17 1.88
N HIS A 74 12.24 -13.39 0.88
CA HIS A 74 11.73 -12.04 0.63
C HIS A 74 10.26 -12.05 0.25
N GLY A 75 9.52 -11.01 0.68
CA GLY A 75 8.10 -10.82 0.41
C GLY A 75 7.83 -9.82 -0.70
N GLN A 76 6.63 -9.86 -1.23
CA GLN A 76 6.08 -8.90 -2.17
C GLN A 76 4.79 -8.32 -1.61
N LEU A 77 4.70 -6.99 -1.55
CA LEU A 77 3.46 -6.31 -1.17
C LEU A 77 2.46 -6.30 -2.33
N ILE A 78 1.22 -6.61 -1.98
CA ILE A 78 0.08 -6.58 -2.90
C ILE A 78 -0.82 -5.43 -2.47
N ASN A 79 -1.43 -4.74 -3.45
CA ASN A 79 -2.35 -3.63 -3.25
C ASN A 79 -1.75 -2.45 -2.45
N LEU A 80 -0.42 -2.29 -2.50
CA LEU A 80 0.31 -1.13 -2.01
C LEU A 80 -0.09 -0.66 -0.59
N PRO A 81 -0.04 -1.51 0.43
CA PRO A 81 -0.30 -1.07 1.80
C PRO A 81 0.68 0.04 2.19
N ALA A 82 0.24 0.94 3.08
CA ALA A 82 1.04 2.11 3.46
C ALA A 82 2.30 1.70 4.23
N ARG A 83 3.47 2.03 3.67
CA ARG A 83 4.79 1.80 4.26
C ARG A 83 5.28 3.01 5.05
N ALA A 84 6.40 2.85 5.73
CA ALA A 84 7.00 3.88 6.58
C ALA A 84 6.01 4.44 7.61
N MET A 85 5.22 3.57 8.19
CA MET A 85 4.32 3.91 9.29
C MET A 85 5.07 3.82 10.62
N THR A 86 4.68 4.67 11.55
CA THR A 86 5.26 4.66 12.89
C THR A 86 5.13 3.30 13.57
N GLY A 87 6.26 2.73 13.97
CA GLY A 87 6.36 1.46 14.68
C GLY A 87 6.46 1.64 16.21
N SER A 88 6.80 0.55 16.89
CA SER A 88 6.90 0.52 18.36
C SER A 88 8.05 1.37 18.91
N ALA A 89 9.10 1.61 18.11
CA ALA A 89 10.24 2.42 18.50
C ALA A 89 10.01 3.93 18.34
N TRP A 90 8.90 4.36 17.75
CA TRP A 90 8.63 5.77 17.53
C TRP A 90 8.38 6.53 18.85
N ASN A 91 9.16 7.57 19.07
CA ASN A 91 9.14 8.36 20.31
C ASN A 91 8.49 9.75 20.16
N GLY A 92 8.03 10.11 18.96
CA GLY A 92 7.38 11.39 18.68
C GLY A 92 8.33 12.54 18.33
N GLU A 93 9.64 12.35 18.28
CA GLU A 93 10.62 13.41 18.06
C GLU A 93 10.96 13.61 16.58
N GLU A 94 11.19 12.51 15.83
CA GLU A 94 11.56 12.60 14.41
C GLU A 94 10.37 12.28 13.51
N MET A 95 9.96 13.24 12.68
CA MET A 95 8.82 13.12 11.78
C MET A 95 9.17 12.59 10.37
N CYS A 96 10.47 12.44 10.09
CA CYS A 96 10.94 11.97 8.79
C CYS A 96 11.47 10.53 8.88
N PHE A 97 10.78 9.59 8.23
CA PHE A 97 11.20 8.18 8.22
C PHE A 97 12.60 7.95 7.64
N ARG A 98 13.14 8.87 6.84
CA ARG A 98 14.49 8.78 6.29
C ARG A 98 15.58 9.11 7.29
N HIS A 99 15.25 9.89 8.32
CA HIS A 99 16.20 10.28 9.36
C HIS A 99 16.28 9.23 10.48
N ALA A 100 15.17 8.55 10.76
CA ALA A 100 15.09 7.51 11.77
C ALA A 100 14.23 6.34 11.26
N PRO A 101 14.73 5.55 10.30
CA PRO A 101 13.94 4.49 9.67
C PRO A 101 13.47 3.42 10.69
N GLU A 102 14.20 3.21 11.78
CA GLU A 102 13.82 2.31 12.86
C GLU A 102 12.53 2.71 13.59
N HIS A 103 12.18 4.00 13.56
CA HIS A 103 10.92 4.49 14.11
C HIS A 103 9.73 4.20 13.20
N TYR A 104 9.98 3.86 11.94
CA TYR A 104 8.99 3.74 10.87
C TYR A 104 8.98 2.34 10.23
N GLY A 105 9.24 1.33 11.05
CA GLY A 105 9.32 -0.07 10.63
C GLY A 105 7.97 -0.79 10.55
N ALA A 106 6.85 -0.08 10.53
CA ALA A 106 5.54 -0.69 10.38
C ALA A 106 4.94 -0.51 8.97
N ILE A 107 4.09 -1.45 8.60
CA ILE A 107 3.20 -1.36 7.44
C ILE A 107 1.76 -1.35 7.96
N HIS A 108 0.94 -0.43 7.44
CA HIS A 108 -0.49 -0.40 7.72
C HIS A 108 -1.23 -1.18 6.63
N PHE A 109 -1.82 -2.29 7.04
CA PHE A 109 -2.69 -3.10 6.20
C PHE A 109 -4.14 -2.72 6.44
N HIS A 110 -4.95 -2.81 5.40
CA HIS A 110 -6.40 -2.62 5.47
C HIS A 110 -7.05 -3.45 4.36
N ASP A 111 -8.27 -3.87 4.57
CA ASP A 111 -9.05 -4.70 3.66
C ASP A 111 -10.40 -4.06 3.28
N ASP A 112 -10.59 -2.81 3.68
CA ASP A 112 -11.81 -2.03 3.51
C ASP A 112 -11.71 -0.96 2.40
N ASP A 113 -10.72 -1.05 1.54
CA ASP A 113 -10.58 -0.17 0.36
C ASP A 113 -11.74 -0.38 -0.60
N ILE A 114 -12.43 0.70 -0.91
CA ILE A 114 -13.50 0.69 -1.89
C ILE A 114 -12.93 1.14 -3.23
N TYR A 115 -12.76 0.21 -4.17
CA TYR A 115 -12.29 0.49 -5.53
C TYR A 115 -13.42 0.93 -6.46
N ASP A 116 -14.63 0.40 -6.22
CA ASP A 116 -15.81 0.66 -7.03
C ASP A 116 -17.04 0.62 -6.13
N PHE A 117 -17.77 1.70 -6.09
CA PHE A 117 -19.03 1.77 -5.35
C PHE A 117 -20.17 1.02 -6.05
N GLY A 118 -19.97 0.53 -7.27
CA GLY A 118 -20.95 -0.18 -8.06
C GLY A 118 -22.14 0.69 -8.49
N TRP A 119 -21.98 2.01 -8.51
CA TRP A 119 -23.04 2.92 -8.92
C TRP A 119 -23.29 2.84 -10.43
N GLN A 120 -24.54 2.98 -10.81
CA GLN A 120 -24.89 3.12 -12.21
C GLN A 120 -24.42 4.47 -12.73
N THR A 121 -23.97 4.49 -13.99
CA THR A 121 -23.55 5.73 -14.64
C THR A 121 -24.79 6.58 -14.97
N ASP A 122 -24.91 7.75 -14.36
CA ASP A 122 -26.00 8.68 -14.63
C ASP A 122 -25.81 9.46 -15.94
N PHE A 123 -24.57 9.86 -16.22
CA PHE A 123 -24.24 10.54 -17.47
C PHE A 123 -22.79 10.25 -17.88
N SER A 124 -22.52 10.39 -19.18
CA SER A 124 -21.18 10.25 -19.73
C SER A 124 -20.81 11.48 -20.53
N PHE A 125 -19.58 11.94 -20.39
CA PHE A 125 -19.04 13.05 -21.15
C PHE A 125 -17.75 12.61 -21.86
N THR A 126 -17.74 12.75 -23.17
CA THR A 126 -16.53 12.48 -23.96
C THR A 126 -15.69 13.75 -24.02
N ILE A 127 -14.45 13.69 -23.54
CA ILE A 127 -13.53 14.83 -23.56
C ILE A 127 -13.20 15.16 -25.02
N PRO A 128 -13.45 16.40 -25.50
CA PRO A 128 -13.08 16.81 -26.85
C PRO A 128 -11.55 16.77 -27.06
N ASP A 129 -11.12 16.42 -28.27
CA ASP A 129 -9.70 16.29 -28.61
C ASP A 129 -8.92 17.61 -28.51
N ASP A 130 -9.61 18.73 -28.64
CA ASP A 130 -9.05 20.08 -28.56
C ASP A 130 -9.04 20.66 -27.14
N LEU A 131 -9.61 19.95 -26.17
CA LEU A 131 -9.59 20.41 -24.79
C LEU A 131 -8.16 20.33 -24.22
N SER A 132 -7.66 21.47 -23.75
CA SER A 132 -6.31 21.56 -23.20
C SER A 132 -6.17 20.76 -21.89
N SER A 133 -4.95 20.29 -21.58
CA SER A 133 -4.69 19.71 -20.26
C SER A 133 -4.88 20.75 -19.16
N GLY A 134 -5.52 20.34 -18.04
CA GLY A 134 -5.83 21.25 -16.93
C GLY A 134 -6.84 20.67 -15.97
N ALA A 135 -7.22 21.48 -14.99
CA ALA A 135 -8.30 21.19 -14.05
C ALA A 135 -9.60 21.82 -14.53
N TYR A 136 -10.66 21.06 -14.46
CA TYR A 136 -12.00 21.44 -14.92
C TYR A 136 -13.04 21.10 -13.87
N LEU A 137 -14.21 21.71 -13.98
CA LEU A 137 -15.37 21.43 -13.16
C LEU A 137 -16.56 21.09 -14.05
N ALA A 138 -17.20 19.97 -13.81
CA ALA A 138 -18.52 19.69 -14.34
C ALA A 138 -19.56 20.25 -13.38
N ARG A 139 -20.24 21.32 -13.75
CA ARG A 139 -21.32 21.90 -12.96
C ARG A 139 -22.59 21.14 -13.23
N ILE A 140 -23.22 20.67 -12.17
CA ILE A 140 -24.49 19.96 -12.20
C ILE A 140 -25.54 20.83 -11.53
N GLU A 141 -26.68 20.98 -12.16
CA GLU A 141 -27.82 21.74 -11.63
C GLU A 141 -29.09 20.88 -11.69
N CYS A 142 -29.77 20.76 -10.57
CA CYS A 142 -31.04 20.03 -10.48
C CYS A 142 -31.95 20.70 -9.45
N ASN A 143 -33.18 21.08 -9.88
CA ASN A 143 -34.19 21.65 -8.99
C ASN A 143 -33.74 22.86 -8.15
N GLY A 144 -32.85 23.69 -8.70
CA GLY A 144 -32.31 24.86 -8.02
C GLY A 144 -31.17 24.55 -7.04
N HIS A 145 -30.72 23.29 -6.99
CA HIS A 145 -29.49 22.89 -6.30
C HIS A 145 -28.36 22.78 -7.31
N GLU A 146 -27.19 23.23 -6.91
CA GLU A 146 -25.99 23.22 -7.74
C GLU A 146 -24.89 22.45 -7.04
N ASP A 147 -24.16 21.63 -7.79
CA ASP A 147 -22.96 20.92 -7.36
C ASP A 147 -21.91 20.94 -8.46
N SER A 148 -20.66 20.65 -8.11
CA SER A 148 -19.54 20.68 -9.03
C SER A 148 -18.63 19.49 -8.84
N ILE A 149 -18.42 18.72 -9.93
CA ILE A 149 -17.50 17.58 -9.94
C ILE A 149 -16.19 18.00 -10.57
N PRO A 150 -15.07 18.05 -9.81
CA PRO A 150 -13.77 18.33 -10.38
C PRO A 150 -13.25 17.14 -11.18
N PHE A 151 -12.62 17.43 -12.33
CA PHE A 151 -11.90 16.42 -13.11
C PHE A 151 -10.65 17.01 -13.76
N PHE A 152 -9.71 16.14 -14.14
CA PHE A 152 -8.44 16.53 -14.69
C PHE A 152 -8.29 15.98 -16.11
N VAL A 153 -7.90 16.84 -17.04
CA VAL A 153 -7.55 16.43 -18.39
C VAL A 153 -6.01 16.34 -18.47
N CYS A 154 -5.51 15.14 -18.73
CA CYS A 154 -4.10 14.89 -18.93
C CYS A 154 -3.72 15.05 -20.41
N PRO A 155 -2.49 15.49 -20.73
CA PRO A 155 -2.01 15.41 -22.10
C PRO A 155 -1.90 13.94 -22.55
N PRO A 156 -1.94 13.65 -23.85
CA PRO A 156 -1.72 12.28 -24.33
C PRO A 156 -0.43 11.70 -23.78
N LEU A 157 -0.46 10.42 -23.39
CA LEU A 157 0.70 9.74 -22.82
C LEU A 157 1.92 9.85 -23.72
N GLY A 158 3.07 10.20 -23.13
CA GLY A 158 4.32 10.40 -23.83
C GLY A 158 4.42 11.68 -24.67
N ARG A 159 3.42 12.57 -24.61
CA ARG A 159 3.42 13.85 -25.34
C ARG A 159 3.13 15.03 -24.39
N PRO A 160 4.02 15.34 -23.45
CA PRO A 160 3.82 16.47 -22.56
C PRO A 160 3.84 17.78 -23.38
N ARG A 161 2.88 18.67 -23.09
CA ARG A 161 2.77 19.99 -23.75
C ARG A 161 3.24 21.12 -22.84
N ALA A 162 3.30 20.88 -21.53
CA ALA A 162 3.70 21.87 -20.54
C ALA A 162 5.10 21.57 -19.97
N LYS A 163 5.80 22.62 -19.53
CA LYS A 163 7.11 22.52 -18.87
C LYS A 163 7.01 22.09 -17.40
N LEU A 164 5.84 22.24 -16.80
CA LEU A 164 5.54 21.89 -15.41
C LEU A 164 4.48 20.78 -15.40
N CYS A 165 4.65 19.87 -14.47
CA CYS A 165 3.68 18.83 -14.17
C CYS A 165 3.16 19.01 -12.74
N VAL A 166 1.85 18.92 -12.55
CA VAL A 166 1.22 18.88 -11.24
C VAL A 166 0.78 17.46 -10.97
N LEU A 167 1.29 16.89 -9.89
CA LEU A 167 0.82 15.61 -9.37
C LEU A 167 -0.34 15.86 -8.41
N VAL A 168 -1.52 15.37 -8.77
CA VAL A 168 -2.73 15.48 -7.94
C VAL A 168 -2.94 14.16 -7.23
N SER A 169 -3.06 14.21 -5.89
CA SER A 169 -3.52 13.05 -5.12
C SER A 169 -5.02 12.90 -5.32
N THR A 170 -5.45 11.75 -5.84
CA THR A 170 -6.86 11.40 -6.02
C THR A 170 -7.34 10.40 -4.97
N PHE A 171 -6.46 9.96 -4.09
CA PHE A 171 -6.78 9.16 -2.91
C PHE A 171 -6.73 10.07 -1.67
N THR A 172 -7.82 10.13 -0.96
CA THR A 172 -7.96 10.85 0.32
C THR A 172 -8.52 9.90 1.38
#